data_ddde85a88d5e89375fcd701856008ccc
#
_entry.id   ddde85a88d5e89375fcd701856008ccc
#
_cell.length_a   1.000
_cell.length_b   1.000
_cell.length_c   1.000
_cell.angle_alpha   90.00
_cell.angle_beta   90.00
_cell.angle_gamma   90.00
#
_symmetry.space_group_name_H-M   'P 1'
#
loop_
_entity.id
_entity.type
_entity.pdbx_description
1 polymer ?
#
loop_
_entity_poly.entity_id
_entity_poly.type
_entity_poly.pdbx_seq_one_letter_code
_entity_poly.pdbx_strand_id
1 'polypeptide(L)'
;MIYKDFQDLKLSALGMGGLRLPINGGQGDIDVEATKKMVAYAFEKGINYYDTAWGYHDGKSEAVLGEILKEYPRDSFYLATKFPGYDAGNMNKVEEIFEEQLKKCQVEYFDFYLFHNVCESNIDSYLNPKFGILQYLLEQKKNGRIRHLGFSTHGTLDTIKRFLDAYGKDLEFCQIQLNWMDWKLQNAKEKVELLEKYDLPVWVMEPVRGGKLANIEAEYEAQLKEIRPKATVVEWAFRFLQSISTVTMTLSGMSNLEQLKENVSTYETEEPLNEFEIKKLFEIGVAMTAKITLPCTGCRYCTAHCPMELGIPELIELYNEHVYTGDGYVAPVVIGAFPDEKKPSACLGCRACEAVCPQNIKISEM
;
A
#
# COMPACT_ATOMS: atom_id res chain seq x y z
N MET A 1 13.71 1.32 -19.08
CA MET A 1 12.94 1.75 -17.88
C MET A 1 12.04 2.91 -18.25
N ILE A 2 10.76 2.85 -17.86
CA ILE A 2 9.80 3.95 -17.97
C ILE A 2 10.10 4.97 -16.86
N TYR A 3 10.06 6.25 -17.19
CA TYR A 3 10.17 7.34 -16.23
C TYR A 3 8.90 8.18 -16.25
N LYS A 4 8.45 8.61 -15.07
CA LYS A 4 7.32 9.52 -14.88
C LYS A 4 7.82 10.84 -14.28
N ASP A 5 7.21 11.93 -14.71
CA ASP A 5 7.51 13.24 -14.16
C ASP A 5 6.80 13.42 -12.81
N PHE A 6 7.52 13.91 -11.82
CA PHE A 6 7.00 14.35 -10.53
C PHE A 6 7.65 15.69 -10.19
N GLN A 7 6.90 16.76 -10.34
CA GLN A 7 7.42 18.13 -10.27
C GLN A 7 8.62 18.31 -11.22
N ASP A 8 9.80 18.62 -10.71
CA ASP A 8 11.04 18.77 -11.47
C ASP A 8 11.87 17.46 -11.57
N LEU A 9 11.37 16.36 -11.01
CA LEU A 9 12.06 15.08 -10.96
C LEU A 9 11.59 14.12 -12.06
N LYS A 10 12.49 13.25 -12.50
CA LYS A 10 12.17 12.08 -13.32
C LYS A 10 12.38 10.81 -12.51
N LEU A 11 11.26 10.20 -12.09
CA LEU A 11 11.26 8.98 -11.28
C LEU A 11 11.09 7.75 -12.17
N SER A 12 11.86 6.69 -11.91
CA SER A 12 11.56 5.39 -12.51
C SER A 12 10.17 4.93 -12.06
N ALA A 13 9.32 4.52 -12.99
CA ALA A 13 7.96 4.10 -12.69
C ALA A 13 7.91 2.82 -11.83
N LEU A 14 9.02 2.07 -11.78
CA LEU A 14 9.26 0.98 -10.84
C LEU A 14 10.25 1.44 -9.78
N GLY A 15 9.88 1.32 -8.50
CA GLY A 15 10.75 1.55 -7.34
C GLY A 15 11.07 0.25 -6.61
N MET A 16 12.22 0.21 -5.95
CA MET A 16 12.65 -0.93 -5.15
C MET A 16 12.18 -0.78 -3.70
N GLY A 17 11.26 -1.65 -3.26
CA GLY A 17 10.75 -1.68 -1.89
C GLY A 17 11.62 -2.52 -0.95
N GLY A 18 12.03 -1.94 0.18
CA GLY A 18 12.90 -2.55 1.19
C GLY A 18 12.19 -3.44 2.23
N LEU A 19 10.87 -3.70 2.08
CA LEU A 19 10.13 -4.58 3.00
C LEU A 19 10.42 -6.08 2.78
N ARG A 20 10.76 -6.47 1.55
CA ARG A 20 10.92 -7.88 1.15
C ARG A 20 12.29 -8.16 0.56
N LEU A 21 13.34 -7.56 1.16
CA LEU A 21 14.72 -7.87 0.78
C LEU A 21 15.01 -9.36 0.95
N PRO A 22 15.97 -9.94 0.19
CA PRO A 22 16.40 -11.32 0.38
C PRO A 22 16.77 -11.63 1.83
N ILE A 23 16.42 -12.81 2.32
CA ILE A 23 16.71 -13.26 3.69
C ILE A 23 17.38 -14.64 3.69
N ASN A 24 18.25 -14.89 4.67
CA ASN A 24 18.90 -16.20 4.87
C ASN A 24 18.08 -17.14 5.78
N GLY A 25 17.20 -16.58 6.59
CA GLY A 25 16.44 -17.34 7.58
C GLY A 25 15.21 -16.55 8.07
N GLY A 26 15.28 -15.95 9.26
CA GLY A 26 14.20 -15.11 9.80
C GLY A 26 14.12 -13.73 9.14
N GLN A 27 13.02 -13.02 9.36
CA GLN A 27 12.73 -11.73 8.71
C GLN A 27 13.81 -10.66 8.95
N GLY A 28 14.48 -10.66 10.09
CA GLY A 28 15.58 -9.74 10.39
C GLY A 28 16.95 -10.19 9.87
N ASP A 29 17.06 -11.34 9.20
CA ASP A 29 18.33 -11.87 8.67
C ASP A 29 18.44 -11.60 7.16
N ILE A 30 18.65 -10.32 6.82
CA ILE A 30 18.77 -9.89 5.42
C ILE A 30 20.03 -10.48 4.79
N ASP A 31 19.91 -11.11 3.61
CA ASP A 31 21.04 -11.48 2.78
C ASP A 31 21.59 -10.22 2.09
N VAL A 32 22.61 -9.64 2.72
CA VAL A 32 23.25 -8.38 2.28
C VAL A 32 23.89 -8.55 0.89
N GLU A 33 24.52 -9.69 0.63
CA GLU A 33 25.19 -9.93 -0.65
C GLU A 33 24.19 -10.10 -1.81
N ALA A 34 23.09 -10.81 -1.57
CA ALA A 34 22.01 -10.90 -2.55
C ALA A 34 21.34 -9.52 -2.77
N THR A 35 21.08 -8.78 -1.69
CA THR A 35 20.53 -7.42 -1.76
C THR A 35 21.45 -6.48 -2.55
N LYS A 36 22.76 -6.52 -2.31
CA LYS A 36 23.74 -5.72 -3.03
C LYS A 36 23.74 -6.01 -4.53
N LYS A 37 23.66 -7.29 -4.93
CA LYS A 37 23.55 -7.69 -6.34
C LYS A 37 22.25 -7.18 -6.98
N MET A 38 21.16 -7.21 -6.24
CA MET A 38 19.87 -6.68 -6.72
C MET A 38 19.91 -5.16 -6.88
N VAL A 39 20.47 -4.44 -5.91
CA VAL A 39 20.62 -2.97 -6.01
C VAL A 39 21.50 -2.61 -7.19
N ALA A 40 22.63 -3.30 -7.41
CA ALA A 40 23.50 -3.06 -8.56
C ALA A 40 22.76 -3.27 -9.90
N TYR A 41 21.98 -4.35 -10.01
CA TYR A 41 21.15 -4.59 -11.19
C TYR A 41 20.06 -3.52 -11.36
N ALA A 42 19.42 -3.11 -10.26
CA ALA A 42 18.40 -2.06 -10.29
C ALA A 42 18.96 -0.73 -10.84
N PHE A 43 20.14 -0.32 -10.37
CA PHE A 43 20.86 0.84 -10.90
C PHE A 43 21.21 0.69 -12.39
N GLU A 44 21.79 -0.46 -12.79
CA GLU A 44 22.10 -0.73 -14.20
C GLU A 44 20.88 -0.59 -15.10
N LYS A 45 19.70 -1.00 -14.60
CA LYS A 45 18.43 -0.96 -15.35
C LYS A 45 17.67 0.34 -15.19
N GLY A 46 18.20 1.31 -14.46
CA GLY A 46 17.67 2.66 -14.36
C GLY A 46 16.57 2.83 -13.30
N ILE A 47 16.46 1.92 -12.34
CA ILE A 47 15.68 2.18 -11.12
C ILE A 47 16.42 3.21 -10.30
N ASN A 48 15.75 4.32 -9.99
CA ASN A 48 16.31 5.42 -9.21
C ASN A 48 15.56 5.74 -7.92
N TYR A 49 14.56 4.93 -7.53
CA TYR A 49 13.78 5.14 -6.31
C TYR A 49 13.85 3.92 -5.39
N TYR A 50 14.25 4.15 -4.14
CA TYR A 50 14.42 3.13 -3.10
C TYR A 50 13.58 3.52 -1.89
N ASP A 51 12.71 2.58 -1.43
CA ASP A 51 11.78 2.79 -0.33
C ASP A 51 12.11 1.88 0.85
N THR A 52 12.22 2.44 2.03
CA THR A 52 12.39 1.69 3.28
C THR A 52 11.48 2.22 4.38
N ALA A 53 11.57 1.67 5.60
CA ALA A 53 10.90 2.18 6.78
C ALA A 53 11.53 1.64 8.07
N TRP A 54 11.26 2.32 9.17
CA TRP A 54 11.77 2.05 10.52
C TRP A 54 11.65 0.60 10.98
N GLY A 55 10.48 -0.03 10.76
CA GLY A 55 10.20 -1.39 11.24
C GLY A 55 10.53 -2.51 10.25
N TYR A 56 10.96 -2.19 9.01
CA TYR A 56 11.20 -3.22 8.00
C TYR A 56 12.38 -4.12 8.40
N HIS A 57 12.19 -5.44 8.26
CA HIS A 57 13.19 -6.44 8.64
C HIS A 57 13.69 -6.26 10.08
N ASP A 58 12.76 -6.16 11.04
CA ASP A 58 13.05 -5.94 12.46
C ASP A 58 13.94 -4.70 12.70
N GLY A 59 13.73 -3.64 11.89
CA GLY A 59 14.43 -2.37 11.97
C GLY A 59 15.79 -2.31 11.27
N LYS A 60 16.16 -3.36 10.50
CA LYS A 60 17.47 -3.45 9.84
C LYS A 60 17.49 -2.94 8.40
N SER A 61 16.34 -2.83 7.73
CA SER A 61 16.26 -2.45 6.31
C SER A 61 16.93 -1.10 6.02
N GLU A 62 16.67 -0.08 6.86
CA GLU A 62 17.29 1.25 6.71
C GLU A 62 18.83 1.19 6.74
N ALA A 63 19.39 0.46 7.70
CA ALA A 63 20.84 0.35 7.83
C ALA A 63 21.48 -0.44 6.68
N VAL A 64 20.85 -1.54 6.23
CA VAL A 64 21.35 -2.34 5.12
C VAL A 64 21.28 -1.57 3.81
N LEU A 65 20.17 -0.91 3.52
CA LEU A 65 20.06 -0.08 2.31
C LEU A 65 21.02 1.11 2.37
N GLY A 66 21.17 1.76 3.52
CA GLY A 66 22.14 2.84 3.71
C GLY A 66 23.58 2.40 3.42
N GLU A 67 23.96 1.22 3.95
CA GLU A 67 25.30 0.65 3.71
C GLU A 67 25.57 0.33 2.24
N ILE A 68 24.56 -0.13 1.51
CA ILE A 68 24.67 -0.45 0.09
C ILE A 68 24.63 0.81 -0.77
N LEU A 69 23.68 1.71 -0.51
CA LEU A 69 23.45 2.89 -1.34
C LEU A 69 24.58 3.94 -1.23
N LYS A 70 25.32 3.97 -0.14
CA LYS A 70 26.49 4.87 -0.02
C LYS A 70 27.59 4.60 -1.03
N GLU A 71 27.60 3.43 -1.67
CA GLU A 71 28.57 3.10 -2.75
C GLU A 71 28.25 3.84 -4.06
N TYR A 72 27.06 4.48 -4.16
CA TYR A 72 26.59 5.20 -5.33
C TYR A 72 26.56 6.71 -5.07
N PRO A 73 26.74 7.55 -6.11
CA PRO A 73 26.58 8.99 -5.96
C PRO A 73 25.22 9.35 -5.37
N ARG A 74 25.17 10.20 -4.33
CA ARG A 74 23.94 10.52 -3.61
C ARG A 74 22.85 11.15 -4.50
N ASP A 75 23.22 11.85 -5.54
CA ASP A 75 22.36 12.48 -6.52
C ASP A 75 21.88 11.53 -7.65
N SER A 76 22.34 10.28 -7.66
CA SER A 76 21.94 9.28 -8.64
C SER A 76 20.70 8.47 -8.24
N PHE A 77 20.18 8.67 -7.03
CA PHE A 77 19.01 7.96 -6.52
C PHE A 77 18.18 8.81 -5.57
N TYR A 78 16.92 8.42 -5.45
CA TYR A 78 15.96 8.96 -4.49
C TYR A 78 15.70 7.95 -3.39
N LEU A 79 15.81 8.38 -2.14
CA LEU A 79 15.59 7.55 -0.96
C LEU A 79 14.36 8.02 -0.19
N ALA A 80 13.47 7.06 0.11
CA ALA A 80 12.28 7.27 0.91
C ALA A 80 12.34 6.47 2.22
N THR A 81 11.96 7.12 3.31
CA THR A 81 11.62 6.45 4.58
C THR A 81 10.41 7.12 5.23
N LYS A 82 9.98 6.61 6.39
CA LYS A 82 8.67 6.96 6.94
C LYS A 82 8.72 7.10 8.46
N PHE A 83 8.00 8.09 9.01
CA PHE A 83 7.81 8.23 10.46
C PHE A 83 6.89 7.12 10.99
N PRO A 84 7.32 6.28 11.93
CA PRO A 84 6.61 5.08 12.38
C PRO A 84 5.50 5.37 13.42
N GLY A 85 4.55 6.23 13.09
CA GLY A 85 3.44 6.60 13.96
C GLY A 85 2.33 5.54 14.07
N TYR A 86 2.54 4.35 13.54
CA TYR A 86 1.72 3.17 13.83
C TYR A 86 1.99 2.63 15.24
N ASP A 87 3.09 2.99 15.87
CA ASP A 87 3.39 2.74 17.27
C ASP A 87 3.18 4.04 18.07
N ALA A 88 2.22 4.02 18.98
CA ALA A 88 1.88 5.16 19.83
C ALA A 88 3.06 5.64 20.70
N GLY A 89 4.00 4.75 21.04
CA GLY A 89 5.23 5.07 21.77
C GLY A 89 6.19 5.98 21.00
N ASN A 90 6.02 6.11 19.68
CA ASN A 90 6.86 6.94 18.82
C ASN A 90 6.36 8.38 18.68
N MET A 91 5.10 8.67 19.01
CA MET A 91 4.47 9.96 18.72
C MET A 91 5.21 11.17 19.33
N ASN A 92 5.85 11.00 20.48
CA ASN A 92 6.64 12.06 21.14
C ASN A 92 8.13 12.08 20.72
N LYS A 93 8.55 11.28 19.74
CA LYS A 93 9.96 11.05 19.40
C LYS A 93 10.28 11.38 17.94
N VAL A 94 9.50 12.25 17.31
CA VAL A 94 9.66 12.52 15.87
C VAL A 94 11.08 12.98 15.52
N GLU A 95 11.68 13.85 16.32
CA GLU A 95 13.05 14.33 16.16
C GLU A 95 14.07 13.19 16.34
N GLU A 96 13.99 12.47 17.47
CA GLU A 96 14.91 11.36 17.77
C GLU A 96 14.90 10.30 16.65
N ILE A 97 13.70 9.92 16.19
CA ILE A 97 13.53 8.92 15.13
C ILE A 97 14.07 9.43 13.80
N PHE A 98 13.78 10.68 13.43
CA PHE A 98 14.28 11.27 12.18
C PHE A 98 15.81 11.30 12.12
N GLU A 99 16.48 11.73 13.22
CA GLU A 99 17.93 11.75 13.32
C GLU A 99 18.53 10.33 13.25
N GLU A 100 17.90 9.36 13.93
CA GLU A 100 18.38 7.96 13.87
C GLU A 100 18.17 7.34 12.47
N GLN A 101 17.11 7.71 11.76
CA GLN A 101 16.88 7.26 10.38
C GLN A 101 17.93 7.81 9.42
N LEU A 102 18.31 9.09 9.52
CA LEU A 102 19.42 9.66 8.74
C LEU A 102 20.73 8.92 9.00
N LYS A 103 20.99 8.61 10.26
CA LYS A 103 22.20 7.87 10.66
C LYS A 103 22.18 6.43 10.14
N LYS A 104 21.07 5.71 10.25
CA LYS A 104 20.90 4.34 9.72
C LYS A 104 21.07 4.32 8.21
N CYS A 105 20.42 5.24 7.50
CA CYS A 105 20.49 5.34 6.06
C CYS A 105 21.82 5.95 5.55
N GLN A 106 22.66 6.47 6.46
CA GLN A 106 23.95 7.12 6.15
C GLN A 106 23.80 8.27 5.12
N VAL A 107 22.77 9.11 5.30
CA VAL A 107 22.45 10.25 4.44
C VAL A 107 22.23 11.53 5.26
N GLU A 108 22.38 12.69 4.63
CA GLU A 108 22.14 13.99 5.27
C GLU A 108 20.71 14.48 5.07
N TYR A 109 19.99 13.92 4.08
CA TYR A 109 18.61 14.25 3.74
C TYR A 109 17.89 13.06 3.11
N PHE A 110 16.56 13.06 3.23
CA PHE A 110 15.68 12.17 2.47
C PHE A 110 15.06 12.92 1.29
N ASP A 111 14.99 12.27 0.13
CA ASP A 111 14.26 12.82 -1.01
C ASP A 111 12.76 12.76 -0.76
N PHE A 112 12.28 11.66 -0.18
CA PHE A 112 10.89 11.45 0.15
C PHE A 112 10.75 11.01 1.61
N TYR A 113 9.84 11.64 2.33
CA TYR A 113 9.54 11.27 3.71
C TYR A 113 8.03 11.18 3.91
N LEU A 114 7.55 10.15 4.62
CA LEU A 114 6.13 9.88 4.73
C LEU A 114 5.66 9.78 6.19
N PHE A 115 4.43 10.21 6.45
CA PHE A 115 3.68 9.69 7.59
C PHE A 115 3.36 8.21 7.30
N HIS A 116 3.81 7.29 8.16
CA HIS A 116 3.71 5.86 7.90
C HIS A 116 2.36 5.31 8.36
N ASN A 117 1.64 4.67 7.43
CA ASN A 117 0.43 3.91 7.70
C ASN A 117 -0.62 4.72 8.47
N VAL A 118 -1.03 5.86 7.93
CA VAL A 118 -2.17 6.60 8.46
C VAL A 118 -3.41 5.72 8.38
N CYS A 119 -4.02 5.43 9.54
CA CYS A 119 -5.17 4.54 9.63
C CYS A 119 -6.04 4.90 10.86
N GLU A 120 -7.13 4.18 11.07
CA GLU A 120 -8.13 4.44 12.10
C GLU A 120 -7.53 4.46 13.50
N SER A 121 -6.54 3.61 13.76
CA SER A 121 -5.94 3.50 15.10
C SER A 121 -4.97 4.62 15.48
N ASN A 122 -4.48 5.40 14.49
CA ASN A 122 -3.44 6.41 14.75
C ASN A 122 -3.75 7.82 14.23
N ILE A 123 -4.80 8.01 13.44
CA ILE A 123 -5.14 9.30 12.85
C ILE A 123 -5.30 10.40 13.90
N ASP A 124 -5.96 10.11 15.03
CA ASP A 124 -6.15 11.09 16.10
C ASP A 124 -4.82 11.52 16.72
N SER A 125 -3.87 10.61 16.81
CA SER A 125 -2.51 10.92 17.27
C SER A 125 -1.74 11.74 16.26
N TYR A 126 -1.79 11.39 14.97
CA TYR A 126 -1.15 12.19 13.91
C TYR A 126 -1.69 13.61 13.83
N LEU A 127 -3.01 13.79 14.01
CA LEU A 127 -3.65 15.11 13.97
C LEU A 127 -3.54 15.89 15.28
N ASN A 128 -3.03 15.28 16.35
CA ASN A 128 -2.93 15.96 17.65
C ASN A 128 -1.73 16.92 17.67
N PRO A 129 -1.96 18.24 17.78
CA PRO A 129 -0.90 19.23 17.70
C PRO A 129 0.12 19.14 18.85
N LYS A 130 -0.22 18.46 19.97
CA LYS A 130 0.70 18.29 21.10
C LYS A 130 1.97 17.49 20.71
N PHE A 131 1.89 16.62 19.69
CA PHE A 131 3.02 15.84 19.23
C PHE A 131 3.91 16.59 18.24
N GLY A 132 3.42 17.67 17.61
CA GLY A 132 4.18 18.54 16.72
C GLY A 132 4.75 17.87 15.48
N ILE A 133 4.24 16.69 15.06
CA ILE A 133 4.84 15.87 14.01
C ILE A 133 4.86 16.62 12.68
N LEU A 134 3.72 17.12 12.21
CA LEU A 134 3.66 17.89 10.95
C LEU A 134 4.58 19.10 11.00
N GLN A 135 4.54 19.87 12.12
CA GLN A 135 5.36 21.06 12.28
C GLN A 135 6.85 20.74 12.17
N TYR A 136 7.31 19.66 12.85
CA TYR A 136 8.69 19.23 12.77
C TYR A 136 9.09 18.80 11.34
N LEU A 137 8.27 18.00 10.67
CA LEU A 137 8.56 17.53 9.32
C LEU A 137 8.59 18.69 8.29
N LEU A 138 7.70 19.66 8.42
CA LEU A 138 7.72 20.88 7.59
C LEU A 138 8.96 21.74 7.85
N GLU A 139 9.43 21.81 9.09
CA GLU A 139 10.69 22.47 9.40
C GLU A 139 11.89 21.74 8.76
N GLN A 140 11.93 20.40 8.83
CA GLN A 140 12.97 19.62 8.14
C GLN A 140 12.90 19.81 6.61
N LYS A 141 11.71 19.91 6.05
CA LYS A 141 11.53 20.24 4.63
C LYS A 141 12.06 21.63 4.29
N LYS A 142 11.73 22.63 5.08
CA LYS A 142 12.26 24.00 4.92
C LYS A 142 13.79 24.05 5.00
N ASN A 143 14.38 23.21 5.85
CA ASN A 143 15.83 23.11 6.04
C ASN A 143 16.53 22.25 4.98
N GLY A 144 15.78 21.69 4.00
CA GLY A 144 16.32 20.86 2.91
C GLY A 144 16.67 19.43 3.32
N ARG A 145 16.31 19.01 4.53
CA ARG A 145 16.55 17.64 5.04
C ARG A 145 15.44 16.65 4.64
N ILE A 146 14.29 17.16 4.23
CA ILE A 146 13.23 16.45 3.51
C ILE A 146 12.99 17.25 2.22
N ARG A 147 12.99 16.60 1.06
CA ARG A 147 12.66 17.27 -0.19
C ARG A 147 11.18 17.23 -0.48
N HIS A 148 10.57 16.04 -0.37
CA HIS A 148 9.15 15.81 -0.63
C HIS A 148 8.50 15.12 0.56
N LEU A 149 7.37 15.66 1.05
CA LEU A 149 6.61 15.13 2.17
C LEU A 149 5.31 14.51 1.67
N GLY A 150 5.03 13.28 2.09
CA GLY A 150 3.80 12.57 1.75
C GLY A 150 3.31 11.69 2.91
N PHE A 151 2.40 10.80 2.61
CA PHE A 151 1.93 9.81 3.59
C PHE A 151 1.65 8.45 2.93
N SER A 152 1.71 7.39 3.72
CA SER A 152 1.21 6.08 3.33
C SER A 152 -0.01 5.72 4.17
N THR A 153 -0.92 4.94 3.59
CA THR A 153 -2.17 4.61 4.27
C THR A 153 -2.71 3.24 3.87
N HIS A 154 -3.28 2.54 4.86
CA HIS A 154 -4.20 1.42 4.68
C HIS A 154 -5.60 1.77 5.21
N GLY A 155 -5.81 3.02 5.61
CA GLY A 155 -7.07 3.50 6.17
C GLY A 155 -8.24 3.46 5.19
N THR A 156 -9.44 3.61 5.75
CA THR A 156 -10.69 3.77 4.98
C THR A 156 -10.72 5.13 4.28
N LEU A 157 -11.67 5.29 3.35
CA LEU A 157 -11.89 6.57 2.66
C LEU A 157 -12.10 7.74 3.63
N ASP A 158 -12.85 7.52 4.71
CA ASP A 158 -13.14 8.56 5.71
C ASP A 158 -11.86 8.97 6.45
N THR A 159 -11.01 8.01 6.81
CA THR A 159 -9.72 8.27 7.45
C THR A 159 -8.79 9.05 6.52
N ILE A 160 -8.68 8.63 5.26
CA ILE A 160 -7.86 9.32 4.26
C ILE A 160 -8.37 10.74 4.05
N LYS A 161 -9.68 10.90 3.84
CA LYS A 161 -10.30 12.22 3.66
C LYS A 161 -10.05 13.13 4.84
N ARG A 162 -10.22 12.64 6.08
CA ARG A 162 -9.98 13.39 7.30
C ARG A 162 -8.53 13.85 7.41
N PHE A 163 -7.56 13.00 7.03
CA PHE A 163 -6.14 13.36 7.02
C PHE A 163 -5.83 14.43 5.95
N LEU A 164 -6.42 14.28 4.76
CA LEU A 164 -6.27 15.23 3.66
C LEU A 164 -6.93 16.58 3.96
N ASP A 165 -8.11 16.59 4.57
CA ASP A 165 -8.77 17.84 5.00
C ASP A 165 -7.89 18.64 5.96
N ALA A 166 -7.12 17.96 6.82
CA ALA A 166 -6.25 18.60 7.79
C ALA A 166 -4.88 19.01 7.22
N TYR A 167 -4.22 18.13 6.43
CA TYR A 167 -2.82 18.25 6.04
C TYR A 167 -2.58 18.23 4.53
N GLY A 168 -3.60 17.98 3.70
CA GLY A 168 -3.44 17.73 2.27
C GLY A 168 -2.68 18.81 1.50
N LYS A 169 -2.82 20.09 1.89
CA LYS A 169 -2.08 21.21 1.27
C LYS A 169 -0.57 21.22 1.51
N ASP A 170 -0.11 20.48 2.52
CA ASP A 170 1.30 20.37 2.91
C ASP A 170 1.94 19.08 2.39
N LEU A 171 1.13 18.21 1.74
CA LEU A 171 1.54 16.91 1.24
C LEU A 171 1.61 16.91 -0.30
N GLU A 172 2.51 16.11 -0.87
CA GLU A 172 2.82 16.14 -2.30
C GLU A 172 2.52 14.81 -3.01
N PHE A 173 2.34 13.73 -2.27
CA PHE A 173 2.02 12.41 -2.80
C PHE A 173 1.43 11.50 -1.72
N CYS A 174 0.77 10.43 -2.16
CA CYS A 174 0.22 9.41 -1.27
C CYS A 174 0.59 8.01 -1.72
N GLN A 175 1.03 7.16 -0.79
CA GLN A 175 1.29 5.75 -1.02
C GLN A 175 0.13 4.90 -0.50
N ILE A 176 -0.55 4.17 -1.41
CA ILE A 176 -1.69 3.30 -1.08
C ILE A 176 -1.48 1.87 -1.56
N GLN A 177 -2.15 0.93 -0.91
CA GLN A 177 -2.29 -0.42 -1.44
C GLN A 177 -3.20 -0.39 -2.66
N LEU A 178 -2.67 -0.82 -3.81
CA LEU A 178 -3.37 -0.76 -5.08
C LEU A 178 -2.93 -1.89 -6.00
N ASN A 179 -3.90 -2.68 -6.43
CA ASN A 179 -3.77 -3.71 -7.46
C ASN A 179 -5.17 -4.00 -8.05
N TRP A 180 -5.25 -4.81 -9.09
CA TRP A 180 -6.50 -5.10 -9.78
C TRP A 180 -7.56 -5.82 -8.91
N MET A 181 -7.14 -6.56 -7.87
CA MET A 181 -8.04 -7.19 -6.91
C MET A 181 -8.60 -6.15 -5.92
N ASP A 182 -7.70 -5.35 -5.33
CA ASP A 182 -8.04 -4.35 -4.32
C ASP A 182 -8.77 -3.14 -4.93
N TRP A 183 -8.75 -3.00 -6.26
CA TRP A 183 -9.56 -2.01 -6.98
C TRP A 183 -11.02 -2.03 -6.55
N LYS A 184 -11.55 -3.24 -6.24
CA LYS A 184 -12.89 -3.44 -5.69
C LYS A 184 -12.87 -3.88 -4.23
N LEU A 185 -11.98 -4.79 -3.84
CA LEU A 185 -12.00 -5.43 -2.53
C LEU A 185 -11.66 -4.47 -1.39
N GLN A 186 -10.83 -3.45 -1.64
CA GLN A 186 -10.45 -2.44 -0.66
C GLN A 186 -10.82 -1.01 -1.10
N ASN A 187 -11.77 -0.87 -2.02
CA ASN A 187 -12.22 0.43 -2.55
C ASN A 187 -11.02 1.28 -3.05
N ALA A 188 -10.00 0.62 -3.64
CA ALA A 188 -8.81 1.33 -4.09
C ALA A 188 -9.13 2.31 -5.22
N LYS A 189 -10.17 2.05 -6.03
CA LYS A 189 -10.67 2.98 -7.03
C LYS A 189 -11.09 4.31 -6.40
N GLU A 190 -11.94 4.23 -5.40
CA GLU A 190 -12.47 5.40 -4.69
C GLU A 190 -11.36 6.16 -3.95
N LYS A 191 -10.33 5.45 -3.46
CA LYS A 191 -9.13 6.08 -2.87
C LYS A 191 -8.34 6.86 -3.92
N VAL A 192 -8.14 6.31 -5.12
CA VAL A 192 -7.50 7.02 -6.25
C VAL A 192 -8.30 8.26 -6.63
N GLU A 193 -9.63 8.12 -6.82
CA GLU A 193 -10.52 9.24 -7.15
C GLU A 193 -10.53 10.34 -6.06
N LEU A 194 -10.36 9.95 -4.80
CA LEU A 194 -10.21 10.89 -3.69
C LEU A 194 -8.88 11.65 -3.80
N LEU A 195 -7.77 10.94 -4.04
CA LEU A 195 -6.44 11.56 -4.17
C LEU A 195 -6.35 12.50 -5.38
N GLU A 196 -6.99 12.15 -6.50
CA GLU A 196 -7.10 13.03 -7.68
C GLU A 196 -7.78 14.37 -7.34
N LYS A 197 -8.80 14.38 -6.48
CA LYS A 197 -9.49 15.63 -6.05
C LYS A 197 -8.59 16.54 -5.22
N TYR A 198 -7.50 16.00 -4.65
CA TYR A 198 -6.50 16.76 -3.90
C TYR A 198 -5.21 16.99 -4.71
N ASP A 199 -5.22 16.69 -6.02
CA ASP A 199 -4.06 16.80 -6.92
C ASP A 199 -2.83 16.00 -6.42
N LEU A 200 -3.06 14.88 -5.72
CA LEU A 200 -2.01 14.04 -5.17
C LEU A 200 -1.75 12.81 -6.05
N PRO A 201 -0.55 12.69 -6.63
CA PRO A 201 -0.15 11.48 -7.35
C PRO A 201 -0.01 10.27 -6.42
N VAL A 202 -0.19 9.09 -7.01
CA VAL A 202 -0.26 7.81 -6.29
C VAL A 202 1.06 7.06 -6.42
N TRP A 203 1.63 6.69 -5.28
CA TRP A 203 2.63 5.64 -5.12
C TRP A 203 1.90 4.35 -4.75
N VAL A 204 2.16 3.29 -5.50
CA VAL A 204 1.52 1.99 -5.27
C VAL A 204 2.37 1.12 -4.37
N MET A 205 1.80 0.59 -3.30
CA MET A 205 2.34 -0.54 -2.55
C MET A 205 1.46 -1.77 -2.76
N GLU A 206 2.00 -2.96 -2.52
CA GLU A 206 1.32 -4.25 -2.71
C GLU A 206 0.79 -4.48 -4.14
N PRO A 207 1.56 -4.20 -5.20
CA PRO A 207 1.10 -4.31 -6.60
C PRO A 207 0.66 -5.74 -6.97
N VAL A 208 1.22 -6.75 -6.31
CA VAL A 208 0.86 -8.17 -6.45
C VAL A 208 0.33 -8.76 -5.14
N ARG A 209 -0.15 -7.92 -4.24
CA ARG A 209 -0.80 -8.31 -2.97
C ARG A 209 0.00 -9.33 -2.17
N GLY A 210 1.24 -8.96 -1.82
CA GLY A 210 2.15 -9.84 -1.07
C GLY A 210 2.55 -11.11 -1.79
N GLY A 211 2.38 -11.18 -3.11
CA GLY A 211 2.66 -12.34 -3.94
C GLY A 211 1.43 -13.20 -4.26
N LYS A 212 0.26 -12.95 -3.66
CA LYS A 212 -0.98 -13.70 -3.98
C LYS A 212 -1.40 -13.56 -5.44
N LEU A 213 -1.20 -12.37 -6.02
CA LEU A 213 -1.51 -12.10 -7.42
C LEU A 213 -0.35 -12.45 -8.38
N ALA A 214 0.74 -13.02 -7.87
CA ALA A 214 1.80 -13.59 -8.71
C ALA A 214 1.57 -15.08 -8.99
N ASN A 215 0.71 -15.75 -8.20
CA ASN A 215 0.41 -17.18 -8.30
C ASN A 215 -1.11 -17.36 -8.12
N ILE A 216 -1.86 -17.16 -9.21
CA ILE A 216 -3.30 -17.44 -9.24
C ILE A 216 -3.55 -18.86 -9.71
N GLU A 217 -4.78 -19.37 -9.53
CA GLU A 217 -5.17 -20.71 -9.97
C GLU A 217 -4.98 -20.88 -11.50
N ALA A 218 -4.52 -22.05 -11.91
CA ALA A 218 -4.16 -22.34 -13.30
C ALA A 218 -5.31 -22.06 -14.31
N GLU A 219 -6.56 -22.21 -13.88
CA GLU A 219 -7.73 -21.94 -14.71
C GLU A 219 -7.86 -20.44 -15.07
N TYR A 220 -7.45 -19.54 -14.15
CA TYR A 220 -7.47 -18.09 -14.38
C TYR A 220 -6.26 -17.63 -15.17
N GLU A 221 -5.09 -18.20 -14.86
CA GLU A 221 -3.87 -17.94 -15.65
C GLU A 221 -4.05 -18.34 -17.11
N ALA A 222 -4.70 -19.49 -17.39
CA ALA A 222 -4.99 -19.93 -18.75
C ALA A 222 -5.84 -18.91 -19.53
N GLN A 223 -6.87 -18.32 -18.87
CA GLN A 223 -7.70 -17.30 -19.48
C GLN A 223 -6.91 -16.01 -19.82
N LEU A 224 -5.93 -15.63 -19.01
CA LEU A 224 -5.06 -14.48 -19.30
C LEU A 224 -4.12 -14.80 -20.46
N LYS A 225 -3.59 -16.02 -20.53
CA LYS A 225 -2.73 -16.48 -21.63
C LYS A 225 -3.45 -16.61 -22.98
N GLU A 226 -4.77 -16.80 -23.01
CA GLU A 226 -5.55 -16.71 -24.26
C GLU A 226 -5.48 -15.34 -24.90
N ILE A 227 -5.34 -14.28 -24.09
CA ILE A 227 -5.31 -12.88 -24.54
C ILE A 227 -3.87 -12.42 -24.80
N ARG A 228 -2.97 -12.65 -23.84
CA ARG A 228 -1.53 -12.32 -23.94
C ARG A 228 -0.70 -13.59 -23.67
N PRO A 229 -0.43 -14.42 -24.69
CA PRO A 229 0.18 -15.74 -24.50
C PRO A 229 1.57 -15.76 -23.85
N LYS A 230 2.30 -14.66 -23.92
CA LYS A 230 3.66 -14.54 -23.38
C LYS A 230 3.71 -13.79 -22.03
N ALA A 231 2.65 -13.10 -21.68
CA ALA A 231 2.62 -12.30 -20.46
C ALA A 231 2.46 -13.19 -19.22
N THR A 232 3.22 -12.89 -18.16
CA THR A 232 3.05 -13.50 -16.86
C THR A 232 1.90 -12.83 -16.11
N VAL A 233 1.41 -13.49 -15.07
CA VAL A 233 0.37 -12.92 -14.19
C VAL A 233 0.86 -11.64 -13.51
N VAL A 234 2.15 -11.59 -13.16
CA VAL A 234 2.80 -10.40 -12.59
C VAL A 234 2.81 -9.24 -13.59
N GLU A 235 3.13 -9.54 -14.86
CA GLU A 235 3.06 -8.53 -15.92
C GLU A 235 1.64 -7.96 -16.06
N TRP A 236 0.59 -8.78 -16.02
CA TRP A 236 -0.80 -8.32 -16.03
C TRP A 236 -1.09 -7.35 -14.87
N ALA A 237 -0.61 -7.66 -13.66
CA ALA A 237 -0.81 -6.78 -12.52
C ALA A 237 -0.12 -5.41 -12.71
N PHE A 238 1.10 -5.39 -13.22
CA PHE A 238 1.81 -4.13 -13.47
C PHE A 238 1.23 -3.34 -14.65
N ARG A 239 0.81 -4.03 -15.74
CA ARG A 239 0.14 -3.37 -16.88
C ARG A 239 -1.20 -2.76 -16.46
N PHE A 240 -1.92 -3.37 -15.51
CA PHE A 240 -3.10 -2.74 -14.90
C PHE A 240 -2.74 -1.42 -14.22
N LEU A 241 -1.66 -1.36 -13.45
CA LEU A 241 -1.22 -0.13 -12.80
C LEU A 241 -0.78 0.95 -13.80
N GLN A 242 -0.17 0.56 -14.90
CA GLN A 242 0.16 1.47 -16.01
C GLN A 242 -1.09 2.08 -16.66
N SER A 243 -2.27 1.46 -16.51
CA SER A 243 -3.54 1.96 -17.05
C SER A 243 -4.16 3.08 -16.21
N ILE A 244 -3.61 3.38 -15.03
CA ILE A 244 -4.14 4.37 -14.09
C ILE A 244 -3.25 5.61 -14.16
N SER A 245 -3.76 6.68 -14.74
CA SER A 245 -2.98 7.90 -15.02
C SER A 245 -2.38 8.58 -13.78
N THR A 246 -3.08 8.48 -12.63
CA THR A 246 -2.64 9.04 -11.35
C THR A 246 -1.46 8.27 -10.74
N VAL A 247 -1.20 7.04 -11.19
CA VAL A 247 -0.08 6.23 -10.70
C VAL A 247 1.23 6.73 -11.29
N THR A 248 2.07 7.28 -10.44
CA THR A 248 3.42 7.75 -10.81
C THR A 248 4.47 6.70 -10.49
N MET A 249 4.33 5.98 -9.38
CA MET A 249 5.32 5.05 -8.86
C MET A 249 4.67 3.72 -8.47
N THR A 250 5.29 2.61 -8.89
CA THR A 250 4.95 1.27 -8.39
C THR A 250 6.11 0.73 -7.56
N LEU A 251 5.89 0.61 -6.25
CA LEU A 251 6.86 0.03 -5.33
C LEU A 251 6.66 -1.48 -5.27
N SER A 252 7.66 -2.22 -5.69
CA SER A 252 7.66 -3.68 -5.61
C SER A 252 8.70 -4.17 -4.62
N GLY A 253 8.25 -5.02 -3.67
CA GLY A 253 9.13 -5.81 -2.83
C GLY A 253 9.53 -7.09 -3.56
N MET A 254 10.79 -7.17 -3.94
CA MET A 254 11.35 -8.31 -4.67
C MET A 254 12.36 -9.04 -3.77
N SER A 255 12.17 -10.34 -3.59
CA SER A 255 12.97 -11.15 -2.66
C SER A 255 14.14 -11.89 -3.32
N ASN A 256 14.26 -11.77 -4.64
CA ASN A 256 15.36 -12.36 -5.41
C ASN A 256 15.57 -11.63 -6.75
N LEU A 257 16.69 -11.92 -7.39
CA LEU A 257 17.10 -11.27 -8.63
C LEU A 257 16.17 -11.60 -9.82
N GLU A 258 15.57 -12.79 -9.84
CA GLU A 258 14.67 -13.23 -10.90
C GLU A 258 13.40 -12.40 -10.91
N GLN A 259 12.79 -12.17 -9.75
CA GLN A 259 11.62 -11.28 -9.60
C GLN A 259 11.97 -9.84 -10.04
N LEU A 260 13.15 -9.36 -9.66
CA LEU A 260 13.60 -8.02 -10.09
C LEU A 260 13.74 -7.93 -11.61
N LYS A 261 14.34 -8.94 -12.25
CA LYS A 261 14.50 -8.99 -13.72
C LYS A 261 13.15 -9.01 -14.45
N GLU A 262 12.21 -9.82 -13.94
CA GLU A 262 10.85 -9.89 -14.50
C GLU A 262 10.13 -8.54 -14.41
N ASN A 263 10.16 -7.92 -13.23
CA ASN A 263 9.53 -6.64 -13.01
C ASN A 263 10.16 -5.52 -13.86
N VAL A 264 11.49 -5.49 -13.95
CA VAL A 264 12.22 -4.54 -14.81
C VAL A 264 11.80 -4.72 -16.26
N SER A 265 11.71 -5.96 -16.77
CA SER A 265 11.33 -6.22 -18.17
C SER A 265 9.93 -5.66 -18.48
N THR A 266 8.99 -5.73 -17.55
CA THR A 266 7.65 -5.15 -17.70
C THR A 266 7.69 -3.62 -17.76
N TYR A 267 8.64 -2.98 -17.07
CA TYR A 267 8.78 -1.52 -17.06
C TYR A 267 9.80 -0.98 -18.11
N GLU A 268 10.32 -1.83 -19.01
CA GLU A 268 11.09 -1.36 -20.18
C GLU A 268 10.20 -0.66 -21.20
N THR A 269 8.93 -1.07 -21.33
CA THR A 269 7.95 -0.49 -22.24
C THR A 269 6.64 -0.15 -21.53
N GLU A 270 6.01 0.95 -21.91
CA GLU A 270 4.69 1.34 -21.41
C GLU A 270 3.62 0.69 -22.30
N GLU A 271 2.95 -0.33 -21.76
CA GLU A 271 1.91 -1.09 -22.46
C GLU A 271 0.70 -1.30 -21.55
N PRO A 272 -0.06 -0.24 -21.24
CA PRO A 272 -1.20 -0.33 -20.33
C PRO A 272 -2.25 -1.31 -20.88
N LEU A 273 -3.03 -1.90 -19.99
CA LEU A 273 -4.16 -2.73 -20.39
C LEU A 273 -5.25 -1.88 -21.01
N ASN A 274 -5.90 -2.41 -22.04
CA ASN A 274 -7.10 -1.81 -22.61
C ASN A 274 -8.35 -2.18 -21.79
N GLU A 275 -9.51 -1.58 -22.10
CA GLU A 275 -10.76 -1.78 -21.38
C GLU A 275 -11.22 -3.25 -21.34
N PHE A 276 -11.03 -3.99 -22.43
CA PHE A 276 -11.37 -5.42 -22.51
C PHE A 276 -10.51 -6.25 -21.54
N GLU A 277 -9.21 -5.98 -21.51
CA GLU A 277 -8.25 -6.66 -20.64
C GLU A 277 -8.51 -6.34 -19.16
N ILE A 278 -8.79 -5.08 -18.82
CA ILE A 278 -9.17 -4.66 -17.47
C ILE A 278 -10.46 -5.35 -17.03
N LYS A 279 -11.47 -5.38 -17.91
CA LYS A 279 -12.73 -6.08 -17.63
C LYS A 279 -12.48 -7.55 -17.35
N LYS A 280 -11.60 -8.20 -18.13
CA LYS A 280 -11.24 -9.60 -17.93
C LYS A 280 -10.58 -9.85 -16.58
N LEU A 281 -9.63 -8.99 -16.15
CA LEU A 281 -9.06 -9.07 -14.80
C LEU A 281 -10.13 -8.97 -13.71
N PHE A 282 -11.09 -8.06 -13.85
CA PHE A 282 -12.17 -7.90 -12.88
C PHE A 282 -13.13 -9.09 -12.85
N GLU A 283 -13.41 -9.72 -14.00
CA GLU A 283 -14.18 -10.96 -14.06
C GLU A 283 -13.48 -12.11 -13.31
N ILE A 284 -12.18 -12.24 -13.52
CA ILE A 284 -11.33 -13.20 -12.79
C ILE A 284 -11.34 -12.89 -11.29
N GLY A 285 -11.16 -11.63 -10.90
CA GLY A 285 -11.20 -11.21 -9.49
C GLY A 285 -12.52 -11.58 -8.80
N VAL A 286 -13.63 -11.36 -9.46
CA VAL A 286 -14.95 -11.79 -8.96
C VAL A 286 -15.01 -13.31 -8.83
N ALA A 287 -14.53 -14.07 -9.81
CA ALA A 287 -14.54 -15.53 -9.76
C ALA A 287 -13.64 -16.09 -8.64
N MET A 288 -12.45 -15.51 -8.44
CA MET A 288 -11.52 -15.89 -7.37
C MET A 288 -12.12 -15.64 -5.98
N THR A 289 -12.87 -14.56 -5.81
CA THR A 289 -13.45 -14.19 -4.50
C THR A 289 -14.81 -14.86 -4.24
N ALA A 290 -15.58 -15.18 -5.27
CA ALA A 290 -16.96 -15.68 -5.15
C ALA A 290 -17.13 -16.94 -4.29
N LYS A 291 -16.08 -17.78 -4.19
CA LYS A 291 -16.11 -19.03 -3.41
C LYS A 291 -15.88 -18.82 -1.91
N ILE A 292 -15.30 -17.69 -1.51
CA ILE A 292 -14.81 -17.46 -0.15
C ILE A 292 -15.37 -16.19 0.50
N THR A 293 -15.94 -15.28 -0.29
CA THR A 293 -16.47 -14.01 0.21
C THR A 293 -18.01 -14.00 0.22
N LEU A 294 -18.57 -13.17 1.07
CA LEU A 294 -20.02 -12.95 1.13
C LEU A 294 -20.45 -11.96 0.03
N PRO A 295 -21.51 -12.24 -0.72
CA PRO A 295 -21.92 -11.45 -1.88
C PRO A 295 -22.72 -10.18 -1.47
N CYS A 296 -22.18 -9.38 -0.54
CA CYS A 296 -22.80 -8.13 -0.13
C CYS A 296 -22.75 -7.08 -1.25
N THR A 297 -23.89 -6.45 -1.53
CA THR A 297 -23.99 -5.38 -2.55
C THR A 297 -23.99 -3.98 -1.96
N GLY A 298 -23.82 -3.83 -0.64
CA GLY A 298 -23.81 -2.52 0.03
C GLY A 298 -25.17 -1.80 0.04
N CYS A 299 -26.27 -2.50 -0.18
CA CYS A 299 -27.63 -1.90 -0.29
C CYS A 299 -28.17 -1.30 1.01
N ARG A 300 -27.56 -1.57 2.16
CA ARG A 300 -27.85 -1.02 3.50
C ARG A 300 -29.23 -1.32 4.10
N TYR A 301 -30.06 -2.18 3.50
CA TYR A 301 -31.34 -2.56 4.11
C TYR A 301 -31.18 -3.15 5.51
N CYS A 302 -30.14 -3.95 5.71
CA CYS A 302 -29.81 -4.58 6.99
C CYS A 302 -29.49 -3.57 8.09
N THR A 303 -28.87 -2.44 7.78
CA THR A 303 -28.44 -1.42 8.75
C THR A 303 -29.63 -0.80 9.47
N ALA A 304 -30.70 -0.46 8.75
CA ALA A 304 -31.92 0.13 9.32
C ALA A 304 -32.68 -0.85 10.24
N HIS A 305 -32.39 -2.14 10.18
CA HIS A 305 -33.06 -3.18 10.96
C HIS A 305 -32.17 -3.72 12.10
N CYS A 306 -30.97 -3.17 12.27
CA CYS A 306 -30.06 -3.59 13.33
C CYS A 306 -30.34 -2.82 14.62
N PRO A 307 -30.80 -3.48 15.73
CA PRO A 307 -31.05 -2.80 17.01
C PRO A 307 -29.79 -2.23 17.65
N MET A 308 -28.61 -2.74 17.27
CA MET A 308 -27.29 -2.22 17.72
C MET A 308 -26.72 -1.17 16.75
N GLU A 309 -27.44 -0.83 15.70
CA GLU A 309 -27.03 0.13 14.67
C GLU A 309 -25.63 -0.18 14.11
N LEU A 310 -25.34 -1.46 13.87
CA LEU A 310 -24.05 -1.90 13.31
C LEU A 310 -23.96 -1.48 11.83
N GLY A 311 -22.80 -1.04 11.42
CA GLY A 311 -22.44 -0.82 10.02
C GLY A 311 -22.22 -2.15 9.27
N ILE A 312 -23.30 -2.91 9.07
CA ILE A 312 -23.25 -4.30 8.58
C ILE A 312 -22.54 -4.41 7.23
N PRO A 313 -22.79 -3.57 6.21
CA PRO A 313 -22.09 -3.65 4.93
C PRO A 313 -20.57 -3.46 5.10
N GLU A 314 -20.15 -2.50 5.92
CA GLU A 314 -18.74 -2.21 6.22
C GLU A 314 -18.07 -3.37 6.95
N LEU A 315 -18.77 -3.99 7.90
CA LEU A 315 -18.28 -5.18 8.60
C LEU A 315 -18.14 -6.39 7.66
N ILE A 316 -19.08 -6.57 6.72
CA ILE A 316 -18.97 -7.64 5.71
C ILE A 316 -17.81 -7.38 4.75
N GLU A 317 -17.57 -6.12 4.37
CA GLU A 317 -16.41 -5.75 3.54
C GLU A 317 -15.10 -6.13 4.23
N LEU A 318 -14.94 -5.78 5.51
CA LEU A 318 -13.77 -6.17 6.32
C LEU A 318 -13.64 -7.67 6.50
N TYR A 319 -14.76 -8.38 6.69
CA TYR A 319 -14.79 -9.83 6.72
C TYR A 319 -14.30 -10.44 5.40
N ASN A 320 -14.81 -9.95 4.27
CA ASN A 320 -14.41 -10.41 2.95
C ASN A 320 -12.92 -10.15 2.68
N GLU A 321 -12.42 -8.98 3.07
CA GLU A 321 -11.00 -8.66 3.01
C GLU A 321 -10.18 -9.64 3.83
N HIS A 322 -10.57 -9.89 5.08
CA HIS A 322 -9.89 -10.81 5.99
C HIS A 322 -9.86 -12.24 5.46
N VAL A 323 -11.01 -12.76 5.03
CA VAL A 323 -11.14 -14.15 4.53
C VAL A 323 -10.34 -14.33 3.23
N TYR A 324 -10.36 -13.36 2.34
CA TYR A 324 -9.57 -13.41 1.11
C TYR A 324 -8.05 -13.28 1.38
N THR A 325 -7.68 -12.41 2.29
CA THR A 325 -6.27 -12.15 2.62
C THR A 325 -5.66 -13.26 3.48
N GLY A 326 -6.46 -13.88 4.35
CA GLY A 326 -5.99 -14.77 5.40
C GLY A 326 -5.41 -13.96 6.56
N ASP A 327 -4.12 -14.12 6.88
CA ASP A 327 -3.47 -13.44 8.02
C ASP A 327 -3.16 -11.94 7.78
N GLY A 328 -3.99 -11.25 6.98
CA GLY A 328 -3.87 -9.81 6.73
C GLY A 328 -4.17 -8.98 7.97
N TYR A 329 -3.48 -7.85 8.13
CA TYR A 329 -3.62 -6.98 9.29
C TYR A 329 -4.65 -5.85 9.12
N VAL A 330 -5.09 -5.55 7.89
CA VAL A 330 -5.95 -4.38 7.58
C VAL A 330 -7.30 -4.48 8.30
N ALA A 331 -8.03 -5.58 8.14
CA ALA A 331 -9.32 -5.75 8.78
C ALA A 331 -9.22 -5.77 10.32
N PRO A 332 -8.28 -6.47 10.96
CA PRO A 332 -8.07 -6.38 12.42
C PRO A 332 -7.78 -4.97 12.93
N VAL A 333 -6.97 -4.19 12.20
CA VAL A 333 -6.65 -2.79 12.58
C VAL A 333 -7.89 -1.91 12.51
N VAL A 334 -8.64 -1.99 11.41
CA VAL A 334 -9.84 -1.18 11.22
C VAL A 334 -10.93 -1.55 12.25
N ILE A 335 -11.20 -2.85 12.45
CA ILE A 335 -12.16 -3.33 13.48
C ILE A 335 -11.70 -2.94 14.88
N GLY A 336 -10.40 -3.03 15.17
CA GLY A 336 -9.81 -2.64 16.45
C GLY A 336 -10.06 -1.18 16.82
N ALA A 337 -10.14 -0.29 15.83
CA ALA A 337 -10.43 1.13 16.03
C ALA A 337 -11.93 1.46 16.24
N PHE A 338 -12.83 0.51 15.95
CA PHE A 338 -14.26 0.74 16.20
C PHE A 338 -14.56 0.78 17.68
N PRO A 339 -15.53 1.61 18.12
CA PRO A 339 -16.10 1.53 19.47
C PRO A 339 -16.64 0.11 19.74
N ASP A 340 -16.50 -0.40 20.96
CA ASP A 340 -16.88 -1.78 21.29
C ASP A 340 -18.33 -2.10 20.93
N GLU A 341 -19.22 -1.13 21.10
CA GLU A 341 -20.64 -1.22 20.74
C GLU A 341 -20.92 -1.26 19.21
N LYS A 342 -19.92 -1.01 18.38
CA LYS A 342 -19.97 -1.05 16.90
C LYS A 342 -19.18 -2.21 16.30
N LYS A 343 -18.48 -3.00 17.12
CA LYS A 343 -17.77 -4.20 16.68
C LYS A 343 -18.70 -5.37 16.38
N PRO A 344 -18.30 -6.37 15.61
CA PRO A 344 -19.10 -7.57 15.37
C PRO A 344 -19.56 -8.27 16.65
N SER A 345 -18.75 -8.23 17.73
CA SER A 345 -19.07 -8.80 19.05
C SER A 345 -20.29 -8.17 19.74
N ALA A 346 -20.73 -6.98 19.31
CA ALA A 346 -21.95 -6.36 19.83
C ALA A 346 -23.24 -6.92 19.18
N CYS A 347 -23.14 -7.84 18.21
CA CYS A 347 -24.29 -8.45 17.56
C CYS A 347 -25.10 -9.31 18.54
N LEU A 348 -26.41 -9.05 18.61
CA LEU A 348 -27.34 -9.80 19.47
C LEU A 348 -27.80 -11.14 18.85
N GLY A 349 -27.42 -11.45 17.62
CA GLY A 349 -27.90 -12.64 16.91
C GLY A 349 -29.41 -12.64 16.60
N CYS A 350 -30.05 -11.48 16.57
CA CYS A 350 -31.52 -11.37 16.40
C CYS A 350 -32.01 -11.67 14.99
N ARG A 351 -31.13 -11.74 13.99
CA ARG A 351 -31.39 -12.04 12.57
C ARG A 351 -32.33 -11.07 11.83
N ALA A 352 -32.68 -9.94 12.40
CA ALA A 352 -33.53 -8.96 11.72
C ALA A 352 -32.89 -8.45 10.41
N CYS A 353 -31.57 -8.32 10.38
CA CYS A 353 -30.80 -7.96 9.19
C CYS A 353 -30.84 -9.01 8.07
N GLU A 354 -30.90 -10.31 8.42
CA GLU A 354 -30.99 -11.42 7.46
C GLU A 354 -32.33 -11.46 6.76
N ALA A 355 -33.43 -11.17 7.50
CA ALA A 355 -34.78 -11.19 6.98
C ALA A 355 -34.99 -10.18 5.84
N VAL A 356 -34.18 -9.13 5.78
CA VAL A 356 -34.32 -8.06 4.76
C VAL A 356 -33.15 -8.07 3.77
N CYS A 357 -32.22 -9.03 3.86
CA CYS A 357 -31.08 -9.10 2.97
C CYS A 357 -31.46 -9.69 1.60
N PRO A 358 -31.37 -8.90 0.49
CA PRO A 358 -31.70 -9.42 -0.84
C PRO A 358 -30.77 -10.55 -1.31
N GLN A 359 -29.59 -10.67 -0.71
CA GLN A 359 -28.58 -11.68 -1.04
C GLN A 359 -28.69 -12.91 -0.12
N ASN A 360 -29.64 -12.96 0.81
CA ASN A 360 -29.84 -14.04 1.77
C ASN A 360 -28.58 -14.39 2.59
N ILE A 361 -27.72 -13.39 2.90
CA ILE A 361 -26.50 -13.56 3.69
C ILE A 361 -26.88 -13.88 5.13
N LYS A 362 -26.24 -14.92 5.70
CA LYS A 362 -26.36 -15.31 7.12
C LYS A 362 -25.46 -14.40 7.99
N ILE A 363 -25.89 -13.16 8.14
CA ILE A 363 -25.08 -12.06 8.72
C ILE A 363 -24.70 -12.35 10.18
N SER A 364 -25.60 -12.95 10.96
CA SER A 364 -25.35 -13.23 12.39
C SER A 364 -24.43 -14.44 12.64
N GLU A 365 -24.06 -15.17 11.60
CA GLU A 365 -23.20 -16.37 11.67
C GLU A 365 -21.74 -16.08 11.26
N MET A 366 -21.42 -14.82 10.98
CA MET A 366 -20.08 -14.35 10.55
C MET A 366 -19.10 -14.26 11.70
#